data_53587e47b19bca1dcd96f39caf87f092
#
_entry.id   53587e47b19bca1dcd96f39caf87f092
#
_cell.length_a   1.000
_cell.length_b   1.000
_cell.length_c   1.000
_cell.angle_alpha   90.00
_cell.angle_beta   90.00
_cell.angle_gamma   90.00
#
_symmetry.space_group_name_H-M   'P 1'
#
loop_
_entity.id
_entity.type
_entity.pdbx_description
1 polymer ?
#
loop_
_entity_poly.entity_id
_entity_poly.type
_entity_poly.pdbx_seq_one_letter_code
_entity_poly.pdbx_strand_id
1 'polypeptide(L)'
;MTDFSKIALNTLDRYTNRYNRMGKNISTLGWGSLEQQEYRFLQTLEATNFNNKSILDIGCGFADLYKFLNKSSILPLSYTGWDLNPNFIKESQSLNSSI
;
A
#
# COMPACT_ATOMS: atom_id res chain seq x y z
N MET A 1 -26.60 -8.59 3.55
CA MET A 1 -25.20 -8.33 3.21
C MET A 1 -24.53 -9.65 2.87
N THR A 2 -23.80 -9.72 1.77
CA THR A 2 -23.06 -10.93 1.39
C THR A 2 -21.87 -11.14 2.33
N ASP A 3 -21.39 -12.37 2.43
CA ASP A 3 -20.19 -12.68 3.24
C ASP A 3 -18.98 -11.86 2.81
N PHE A 4 -18.83 -11.62 1.50
CA PHE A 4 -17.76 -10.80 0.95
C PHE A 4 -17.83 -9.35 1.46
N SER A 5 -19.05 -8.78 1.49
CA SER A 5 -19.25 -7.42 2.02
C SER A 5 -18.92 -7.32 3.50
N LYS A 6 -19.27 -8.35 4.28
CA LYS A 6 -18.91 -8.43 5.71
C LYS A 6 -17.41 -8.47 5.90
N ILE A 7 -16.70 -9.27 5.11
CA ILE A 7 -15.23 -9.36 5.17
C ILE A 7 -14.60 -8.00 4.87
N ALA A 8 -15.09 -7.30 3.84
CA ALA A 8 -14.58 -6.00 3.47
C ALA A 8 -14.79 -4.96 4.58
N LEU A 9 -15.97 -4.92 5.21
CA LEU A 9 -16.27 -4.01 6.31
C LEU A 9 -15.43 -4.31 7.55
N ASN A 10 -15.27 -5.58 7.90
CA ASN A 10 -14.47 -5.98 9.06
C ASN A 10 -12.99 -5.62 8.85
N THR A 11 -12.49 -5.80 7.65
CA THR A 11 -11.13 -5.42 7.29
C THR A 11 -10.95 -3.91 7.40
N LEU A 12 -11.90 -3.13 6.85
CA LEU A 12 -11.87 -1.68 6.92
C LEU A 12 -11.86 -1.19 8.37
N ASP A 13 -12.75 -1.72 9.21
CA ASP A 13 -12.83 -1.35 10.62
C ASP A 13 -11.52 -1.63 11.36
N ARG A 14 -10.93 -2.79 11.12
CA ARG A 14 -9.67 -3.18 11.77
C ARG A 14 -8.53 -2.22 11.42
N TYR A 15 -8.36 -1.89 10.14
CA TYR A 15 -7.32 -0.97 9.70
C TYR A 15 -7.60 0.46 10.13
N THR A 16 -8.86 0.89 10.12
CA THR A 16 -9.26 2.20 10.62
C THR A 16 -8.94 2.35 12.10
N ASN A 17 -9.22 1.32 12.90
CA ASN A 17 -8.89 1.33 14.33
C ASN A 17 -7.38 1.41 14.55
N ARG A 18 -6.58 0.69 13.78
CA ARG A 18 -5.12 0.78 13.85
C ARG A 18 -4.64 2.19 13.48
N TYR A 19 -5.20 2.76 12.42
CA TYR A 19 -4.85 4.11 11.98
C TYR A 19 -5.17 5.15 13.06
N ASN A 20 -6.35 5.04 13.68
CA ASN A 20 -6.75 5.96 14.74
C ASN A 20 -5.84 5.88 15.98
N ARG A 21 -5.27 4.70 16.26
CA ARG A 21 -4.34 4.53 17.39
C ARG A 21 -2.92 4.89 17.06
N MET A 22 -2.45 4.55 15.87
CA MET A 22 -1.04 4.60 15.50
C MET A 22 -0.72 5.59 14.39
N GLY A 23 -1.75 6.11 13.70
CA GLY A 23 -1.56 7.01 12.57
C GLY A 23 -0.84 6.34 11.41
N LYS A 24 0.00 7.11 10.70
CA LYS A 24 0.82 6.59 9.62
C LYS A 24 2.02 5.86 10.20
N ASN A 25 1.86 4.57 10.39
CA ASN A 25 2.89 3.70 10.94
C ASN A 25 2.85 2.36 10.20
N ILE A 26 3.99 1.72 10.03
CA ILE A 26 4.07 0.44 9.34
C ILE A 26 3.22 -0.64 10.01
N SER A 27 3.10 -0.60 11.32
CA SER A 27 2.26 -1.54 12.08
C SER A 27 0.77 -1.32 11.82
N THR A 28 0.36 -0.11 11.39
CA THR A 28 -1.02 0.18 11.00
C THR A 28 -1.47 -0.72 9.85
N LEU A 29 -0.57 -1.01 8.92
CA LEU A 29 -0.83 -1.88 7.78
C LEU A 29 -0.68 -3.37 8.11
N GLY A 30 -0.33 -3.70 9.36
CA GLY A 30 -0.18 -5.09 9.79
C GLY A 30 1.21 -5.67 9.56
N TRP A 31 2.18 -4.88 9.10
CA TRP A 31 3.56 -5.33 8.96
C TRP A 31 4.25 -5.34 10.31
N GLY A 32 5.07 -6.36 10.57
CA GLY A 32 5.84 -6.46 11.81
C GLY A 32 7.00 -5.49 11.86
N SER A 33 7.57 -5.14 10.71
CA SER A 33 8.71 -4.22 10.61
C SER A 33 8.85 -3.70 9.19
N LEU A 34 9.61 -2.61 9.04
CA LEU A 34 10.00 -2.08 7.73
C LEU A 34 10.79 -3.10 6.91
N GLU A 35 11.69 -3.83 7.57
CA GLU A 35 12.49 -4.87 6.92
C GLU A 35 11.61 -5.97 6.32
N GLN A 36 10.57 -6.37 7.05
CA GLN A 36 9.63 -7.40 6.60
C GLN A 36 8.86 -6.91 5.36
N GLN A 37 8.41 -5.66 5.36
CA GLN A 37 7.74 -5.07 4.22
C GLN A 37 8.67 -4.97 3.01
N GLU A 38 9.89 -4.47 3.19
CA GLU A 38 10.87 -4.34 2.11
C GLU A 38 11.28 -5.69 1.53
N TYR A 39 11.39 -6.71 2.36
CA TYR A 39 11.66 -8.06 1.89
C TYR A 39 10.59 -8.56 0.92
N ARG A 40 9.32 -8.30 1.24
CA ARG A 40 8.21 -8.65 0.35
C ARG A 40 8.27 -7.89 -0.97
N PHE A 41 8.61 -6.62 -0.92
CA PHE A 41 8.79 -5.81 -2.13
C PHE A 41 9.93 -6.35 -2.99
N LEU A 42 11.05 -6.72 -2.39
CA LEU A 42 12.18 -7.31 -3.11
C LEU A 42 11.77 -8.61 -3.81
N GLN A 43 11.02 -9.48 -3.15
CA GLN A 43 10.50 -10.69 -3.75
C GLN A 43 9.62 -10.39 -4.97
N THR A 44 8.81 -9.34 -4.89
CA THR A 44 7.96 -8.91 -5.99
C THR A 44 8.81 -8.42 -7.18
N LEU A 45 9.88 -7.68 -6.92
CA LEU A 45 10.80 -7.19 -7.96
C LEU A 45 11.54 -8.33 -8.65
N GLU A 46 11.89 -9.38 -7.93
CA GLU A 46 12.53 -10.55 -8.50
C GLU A 46 11.59 -11.31 -9.46
N ALA A 47 10.28 -11.29 -9.13
CA ALA A 47 9.28 -11.99 -9.94
C ALA A 47 8.87 -11.20 -11.19
N THR A 48 8.96 -9.86 -11.16
CA THR A 48 8.43 -9.01 -12.22
C THR A 48 9.29 -7.76 -12.41
N ASN A 49 9.60 -7.43 -13.66
CA ASN A 49 10.24 -6.17 -14.00
C ASN A 49 9.17 -5.08 -14.16
N PHE A 50 9.20 -4.07 -13.28
CA PHE A 50 8.24 -2.97 -13.29
C PHE A 50 8.65 -1.76 -14.12
N ASN A 51 9.86 -1.73 -14.67
CA ASN A 51 10.27 -0.62 -15.54
C ASN A 51 9.37 -0.54 -16.77
N ASN A 52 8.88 0.66 -17.05
CA ASN A 52 7.98 0.94 -18.18
C ASN A 52 6.67 0.13 -18.17
N LYS A 53 6.24 -0.31 -17.01
CA LYS A 53 4.97 -1.02 -16.83
C LYS A 53 3.96 -0.14 -16.12
N SER A 54 2.69 -0.28 -16.47
CA SER A 54 1.60 0.31 -15.71
C SER A 54 1.29 -0.60 -14.53
N ILE A 55 1.22 0.00 -13.34
CA ILE A 55 1.01 -0.75 -12.09
C ILE A 55 -0.32 -0.36 -11.48
N LEU A 56 -1.11 -1.36 -11.13
CA LEU A 56 -2.27 -1.20 -10.25
C LEU A 56 -1.97 -1.92 -8.95
N ASP A 57 -1.80 -1.14 -7.88
CA ASP A 57 -1.48 -1.64 -6.55
C ASP A 57 -2.76 -1.72 -5.71
N ILE A 58 -3.36 -2.90 -5.67
CA ILE A 58 -4.61 -3.12 -4.93
C ILE A 58 -4.27 -3.37 -3.47
N GLY A 59 -4.89 -2.60 -2.57
CA GLY A 59 -4.53 -2.62 -1.16
C GLY A 59 -3.23 -1.86 -0.90
N CYS A 60 -3.04 -0.73 -1.59
CA CYS A 60 -1.77 0.00 -1.58
C CYS A 60 -1.37 0.59 -0.23
N GLY A 61 -2.31 0.72 0.71
CA GLY A 61 -2.05 1.35 2.00
C GLY A 61 -1.53 2.78 1.82
N PHE A 62 -0.36 3.07 2.36
CA PHE A 62 0.29 4.38 2.23
C PHE A 62 1.12 4.55 0.95
N ALA A 63 0.94 3.64 -0.01
CA ALA A 63 1.70 3.61 -1.27
C ALA A 63 3.21 3.40 -1.05
N ASP A 64 3.56 2.58 -0.07
CA ASP A 64 4.97 2.30 0.25
C ASP A 64 5.69 1.57 -0.88
N LEU A 65 4.99 0.74 -1.67
CA LEU A 65 5.56 0.12 -2.85
C LEU A 65 6.03 1.16 -3.86
N TYR A 66 5.23 2.18 -4.11
CA TYR A 66 5.61 3.27 -5.02
C TYR A 66 6.90 3.95 -4.57
N LYS A 67 7.02 4.25 -3.27
CA LYS A 67 8.23 4.84 -2.70
C LYS A 67 9.41 3.91 -2.83
N PHE A 68 9.21 2.62 -2.59
CA PHE A 68 10.26 1.61 -2.71
C PHE A 68 10.77 1.50 -4.14
N LEU A 69 9.89 1.56 -5.13
CA LEU A 69 10.27 1.56 -6.54
C LEU A 69 11.12 2.78 -6.89
N ASN A 70 10.71 3.96 -6.44
CA ASN A 70 11.48 5.20 -6.65
C ASN A 70 12.86 5.14 -6.01
N LYS A 71 12.93 4.66 -4.79
CA LYS A 71 14.20 4.48 -4.06
C LYS A 71 15.12 3.50 -4.75
N SER A 72 14.57 2.50 -5.42
CA SER A 72 15.31 1.47 -6.15
C SER A 72 15.62 1.87 -7.59
N SER A 73 15.34 3.11 -7.99
CA SER A 73 15.53 3.63 -9.35
C SER A 73 14.73 2.86 -10.41
N ILE A 74 13.60 2.31 -10.03
CA ILE A 74 12.67 1.65 -10.94
C ILE A 74 11.60 2.65 -11.33
N LEU A 75 11.44 2.88 -12.65
CA LEU A 75 10.55 3.89 -13.20
C LEU A 75 9.38 3.22 -13.92
N PRO A 76 8.24 3.00 -13.23
CA PRO A 76 7.06 2.50 -13.89
C PRO A 76 6.50 3.55 -14.87
N LEU A 77 5.79 3.09 -15.89
CA LEU A 77 5.09 3.98 -16.83
C LEU A 77 3.99 4.75 -16.10
N SER A 78 3.25 4.07 -15.24
CA SER A 78 2.25 4.68 -14.38
C SER A 78 2.07 3.83 -13.12
N TYR A 79 1.59 4.48 -12.06
CA TYR A 79 1.25 3.82 -10.82
C TYR A 79 -0.12 4.31 -10.36
N THR A 80 -1.01 3.37 -10.06
CA THR A 80 -2.32 3.64 -9.47
C THR A 80 -2.44 2.84 -8.19
N GLY A 81 -2.63 3.52 -7.07
CA GLY A 81 -2.88 2.89 -5.78
C GLY A 81 -4.37 2.81 -5.50
N TRP A 82 -4.81 1.68 -4.96
CA TRP A 82 -6.20 1.42 -4.63
C TRP A 82 -6.31 0.81 -3.26
N ASP A 83 -7.17 1.38 -2.40
CA ASP A 83 -7.39 0.86 -1.06
C ASP A 83 -8.81 1.15 -0.62
N LEU A 84 -9.38 0.24 0.17
CA LEU A 84 -10.72 0.41 0.74
C LEU A 84 -10.75 1.50 1.82
N ASN A 85 -9.61 1.80 2.42
CA ASN A 85 -9.55 2.75 3.55
C ASN A 85 -9.22 4.14 3.04
N PRO A 86 -10.18 5.10 3.09
CA PRO A 86 -9.96 6.45 2.62
C PRO A 86 -8.89 7.21 3.39
N ASN A 87 -8.63 6.84 4.65
CA ASN A 87 -7.54 7.44 5.44
C ASN A 87 -6.18 7.11 4.83
N PHE A 88 -6.00 5.89 4.34
CA PHE A 88 -4.75 5.47 3.71
C PHE A 88 -4.54 6.18 2.38
N ILE A 89 -5.59 6.31 1.57
CA ILE A 89 -5.53 7.02 0.29
C ILE A 89 -5.19 8.49 0.51
N LYS A 90 -5.84 9.14 1.46
CA LYS A 90 -5.57 10.54 1.79
C LYS A 90 -4.13 10.75 2.22
N GLU A 91 -3.62 9.88 3.07
CA GLU A 91 -2.23 9.91 3.53
C GLU A 91 -1.26 9.70 2.36
N SER A 92 -1.54 8.73 1.49
CA SER A 92 -0.72 8.45 0.30
C SER A 92 -0.63 9.67 -0.60
N GLN A 93 -1.74 10.34 -0.86
CA GLN A 93 -1.78 11.52 -1.73
C GLN A 93 -1.02 12.69 -1.14
N SER A 94 -1.05 12.88 0.17
CA SER A 94 -0.29 13.94 0.84
C SER A 94 1.21 13.72 0.77
N LEU A 95 1.65 12.45 0.72
CA LEU A 95 3.07 12.08 0.70
C LEU A 95 3.63 11.94 -0.72
N ASN A 96 2.78 11.62 -1.68
CA ASN A 96 3.18 11.31 -3.05
C ASN A 96 2.28 12.08 -4.02
N SER A 97 2.62 13.34 -4.28
CA SER A 97 1.79 14.24 -5.09
C SER A 97 1.58 13.76 -6.53
N SER A 98 2.35 12.78 -7.00
CA SER A 98 2.23 12.21 -8.34
C SER A 98 1.26 11.03 -8.43
N ILE A 99 0.65 10.63 -7.33
CA ILE A 99 -0.31 9.53 -7.30
C ILE A 99 -1.73 10.02 -7.53
#